data_ba737149ab6065754877f420a30d349e
#
_entry.id   ba737149ab6065754877f420a30d349e
#
_cell.length_a   1.000
_cell.length_b   1.000
_cell.length_c   1.000
_cell.angle_alpha   90.00
_cell.angle_beta   90.00
_cell.angle_gamma   90.00
#
_symmetry.space_group_name_H-M   'P 1'
#
loop_
_entity.id
_entity.type
_entity.pdbx_description
1 polymer ?
#
loop_
_entity_poly.entity_id
_entity_poly.type
_entity_poly.pdbx_seq_one_letter_code
_entity_poly.pdbx_strand_id
1 'polypeptide(L)'
;MELQVVGANALTVSETTFGREFNEALIHQVVVAYAAGARQGSRAQKTRAEVSGSGKKPWRQKGTGRARSGDIKSPIWRSGGVTFAAKPQDHSQKVNKKMYRGAIKSILSELVRQDRLVVVDKFEIDAPKTKVLVQKLKELALEDVLIITSREIGRASCRERV
;
A
#
# COMPACT_ATOMS: atom_id res chain seq x y z
N MET A 1 -14.65 28.62 -4.44
CA MET A 1 -14.37 28.18 -3.07
C MET A 1 -13.05 28.76 -2.62
N GLU A 2 -12.95 29.26 -1.39
CA GLU A 2 -11.72 29.84 -0.86
C GLU A 2 -11.14 28.95 0.24
N LEU A 3 -9.83 28.70 0.18
CA LEU A 3 -9.09 27.99 1.21
C LEU A 3 -8.26 28.99 2.01
N GLN A 4 -8.31 28.87 3.32
CA GLN A 4 -7.46 29.67 4.21
C GLN A 4 -6.02 29.21 4.11
N VAL A 5 -5.09 30.16 4.00
CA VAL A 5 -3.64 29.88 3.92
C VAL A 5 -2.98 30.45 5.16
N VAL A 6 -2.19 29.65 5.85
CA VAL A 6 -1.41 30.10 7.01
C VAL A 6 -0.24 30.94 6.52
N GLY A 7 -0.21 32.21 6.91
CA GLY A 7 0.83 33.17 6.53
C GLY A 7 0.60 33.95 5.24
N ALA A 8 -0.53 33.75 4.55
CA ALA A 8 -0.88 34.48 3.34
C ALA A 8 -2.39 34.72 3.20
N ASN A 9 -2.79 35.39 2.12
CA ASN A 9 -4.18 35.62 1.78
C ASN A 9 -4.87 34.31 1.38
N ALA A 10 -6.21 34.27 1.52
CA ALA A 10 -7.01 33.11 1.10
C ALA A 10 -6.79 32.78 -0.38
N LEU A 11 -6.69 31.50 -0.71
CA LEU A 11 -6.47 31.00 -2.06
C LEU A 11 -7.81 30.60 -2.70
N THR A 12 -8.14 31.20 -3.84
CA THR A 12 -9.31 30.80 -4.63
C THR A 12 -9.03 29.50 -5.37
N VAL A 13 -9.79 28.45 -5.11
CA VAL A 13 -9.64 27.12 -5.72
C VAL A 13 -10.90 26.68 -6.47
N SER A 14 -10.72 25.73 -7.40
CA SER A 14 -11.80 25.22 -8.23
C SER A 14 -12.76 24.31 -7.43
N GLU A 15 -14.05 24.61 -7.46
CA GLU A 15 -15.11 23.77 -6.86
C GLU A 15 -15.17 22.38 -7.48
N THR A 16 -14.86 22.23 -8.76
CA THR A 16 -14.83 20.91 -9.41
C THR A 16 -13.79 19.97 -8.81
N THR A 17 -12.82 20.49 -8.06
CA THR A 17 -11.76 19.71 -7.40
C THR A 17 -11.98 19.57 -5.91
N PHE A 18 -12.43 20.63 -5.23
CA PHE A 18 -12.54 20.68 -3.77
C PHE A 18 -13.97 20.73 -3.23
N GLY A 19 -14.96 20.83 -4.12
CA GLY A 19 -16.38 20.85 -3.77
C GLY A 19 -17.15 19.58 -4.12
N ARG A 20 -16.47 18.47 -4.41
CA ARG A 20 -17.10 17.22 -4.86
C ARG A 20 -17.75 16.46 -3.69
N GLU A 21 -18.88 15.77 -3.98
CA GLU A 21 -19.52 14.86 -3.04
C GLU A 21 -18.60 13.68 -2.67
N PHE A 22 -18.74 13.23 -1.43
CA PHE A 22 -17.99 12.08 -0.91
C PHE A 22 -18.51 10.78 -1.52
N ASN A 23 -17.63 10.01 -2.16
CA ASN A 23 -17.95 8.73 -2.75
C ASN A 23 -17.07 7.63 -2.13
N GLU A 24 -17.56 7.06 -1.03
CA GLU A 24 -16.85 6.03 -0.25
C GLU A 24 -16.49 4.80 -1.09
N ALA A 25 -17.41 4.28 -1.89
CA ALA A 25 -17.20 3.08 -2.69
C ALA A 25 -16.05 3.26 -3.69
N LEU A 26 -15.99 4.41 -4.36
CA LEU A 26 -14.92 4.74 -5.30
C LEU A 26 -13.58 4.88 -4.59
N ILE A 27 -13.55 5.56 -3.45
CA ILE A 27 -12.33 5.76 -2.65
C ILE A 27 -11.83 4.40 -2.15
N HIS A 28 -12.70 3.58 -1.57
CA HIS A 28 -12.36 2.24 -1.09
C HIS A 28 -11.74 1.39 -2.20
N GLN A 29 -12.35 1.36 -3.39
CA GLN A 29 -11.81 0.61 -4.54
C GLN A 29 -10.38 1.05 -4.91
N VAL A 30 -10.13 2.37 -4.95
CA VAL A 30 -8.81 2.92 -5.28
C VAL A 30 -7.78 2.60 -4.19
N VAL A 31 -8.15 2.73 -2.92
CA VAL A 31 -7.27 2.42 -1.77
C VAL A 31 -6.90 0.93 -1.76
N VAL A 32 -7.88 0.03 -1.97
CA VAL A 32 -7.64 -1.41 -2.04
C VAL A 32 -6.72 -1.75 -3.21
N ALA A 33 -6.94 -1.14 -4.38
CA ALA A 33 -6.07 -1.35 -5.54
C ALA A 33 -4.63 -0.86 -5.29
N TYR A 34 -4.47 0.28 -4.63
CA TYR A 34 -3.16 0.83 -4.23
C TYR A 34 -2.44 -0.11 -3.25
N ALA A 35 -3.14 -0.55 -2.20
CA ALA A 35 -2.59 -1.48 -1.21
C ALA A 35 -2.24 -2.85 -1.83
N ALA A 36 -3.08 -3.35 -2.75
CA ALA A 36 -2.81 -4.58 -3.48
C ALA A 36 -1.56 -4.46 -4.37
N GLY A 37 -1.37 -3.33 -5.06
CA GLY A 37 -0.19 -3.06 -5.88
C GLY A 37 1.12 -2.95 -5.09
N ALA A 38 1.06 -2.58 -3.81
CA ALA A 38 2.23 -2.53 -2.93
C ALA A 38 2.71 -3.92 -2.46
N ARG A 39 1.92 -4.99 -2.69
CA ARG A 39 2.29 -6.35 -2.31
C ARG A 39 3.34 -6.91 -3.25
N GLN A 40 4.47 -7.34 -2.72
CA GLN A 40 5.56 -7.92 -3.51
C GLN A 40 5.21 -9.26 -4.18
N GLY A 41 4.34 -10.06 -3.55
CA GLY A 41 3.87 -11.32 -4.11
C GLY A 41 4.93 -12.41 -4.32
N SER A 42 6.08 -12.33 -3.65
CA SER A 42 7.23 -13.22 -3.86
C SER A 42 7.12 -14.58 -3.15
N ARG A 43 6.03 -14.83 -2.42
CA ARG A 43 5.84 -16.11 -1.71
C ARG A 43 5.79 -17.28 -2.68
N ALA A 44 6.65 -18.27 -2.46
CA ALA A 44 6.71 -19.49 -3.22
C ALA A 44 6.80 -20.72 -2.33
N GLN A 45 6.16 -21.80 -2.76
CA GLN A 45 6.25 -23.13 -2.16
C GLN A 45 6.51 -24.16 -3.24
N LYS A 46 7.17 -25.27 -2.89
CA LYS A 46 7.46 -26.34 -3.84
C LYS A 46 6.28 -27.31 -3.95
N THR A 47 5.85 -27.57 -5.17
CA THR A 47 4.93 -28.68 -5.49
C THR A 47 5.68 -30.01 -5.40
N ARG A 48 4.96 -31.12 -5.40
CA ARG A 48 5.56 -32.46 -5.41
C ARG A 48 6.50 -32.69 -6.59
N ALA A 49 6.33 -32.00 -7.70
CA ALA A 49 7.21 -32.08 -8.87
C ALA A 49 8.53 -31.36 -8.66
N GLU A 50 8.53 -30.27 -7.86
CA GLU A 50 9.68 -29.41 -7.62
C GLU A 50 10.51 -29.81 -6.40
N VAL A 51 9.95 -30.65 -5.52
CA VAL A 51 10.70 -31.17 -4.36
C VAL A 51 11.76 -32.15 -4.85
N SER A 52 12.97 -32.00 -4.33
CA SER A 52 14.08 -32.95 -4.58
C SER A 52 13.74 -34.32 -4.00
N GLY A 53 14.02 -35.35 -4.73
CA GLY A 53 13.79 -36.74 -4.32
C GLY A 53 13.62 -37.68 -5.49
N SER A 54 13.77 -38.99 -5.21
CA SER A 54 13.59 -40.01 -6.21
C SER A 54 12.13 -40.14 -6.63
N GLY A 55 11.86 -40.30 -7.92
CA GLY A 55 10.57 -40.70 -8.45
C GLY A 55 10.27 -42.19 -8.33
N LYS A 56 11.21 -42.99 -7.76
CA LYS A 56 11.06 -44.44 -7.61
C LYS A 56 9.94 -44.74 -6.61
N LYS A 57 9.06 -45.72 -6.98
CA LYS A 57 8.03 -46.24 -6.07
C LYS A 57 8.67 -46.83 -4.81
N PRO A 58 8.30 -46.42 -3.59
CA PRO A 58 8.92 -46.81 -2.35
C PRO A 58 8.89 -48.32 -2.10
N TRP A 59 7.81 -49.00 -2.46
CA TRP A 59 7.60 -50.45 -2.36
C TRP A 59 6.57 -50.94 -3.38
N ARG A 60 6.52 -52.25 -3.57
CA ARG A 60 5.55 -52.90 -4.48
C ARG A 60 4.09 -52.65 -4.05
N GLN A 61 3.19 -52.72 -5.01
CA GLN A 61 1.75 -52.36 -4.85
C GLN A 61 1.03 -53.24 -3.81
N LYS A 62 1.39 -54.51 -3.68
CA LYS A 62 0.74 -55.49 -2.78
C LYS A 62 1.82 -56.35 -2.08
N GLY A 63 1.45 -57.02 -0.98
CA GLY A 63 2.31 -58.01 -0.34
C GLY A 63 3.38 -57.44 0.60
N THR A 64 3.25 -56.16 1.05
CA THR A 64 4.17 -55.55 2.04
C THR A 64 3.54 -55.28 3.39
N GLY A 65 2.21 -55.47 3.56
CA GLY A 65 1.50 -55.07 4.75
C GLY A 65 1.41 -53.55 5.02
N ARG A 66 1.95 -52.74 4.15
CA ARG A 66 1.96 -51.27 4.25
C ARG A 66 0.89 -50.62 3.36
N ALA A 67 0.47 -49.40 3.71
CA ALA A 67 -0.37 -48.61 2.85
C ALA A 67 0.29 -48.41 1.47
N ARG A 68 -0.52 -48.34 0.43
CA ARG A 68 -0.01 -48.10 -0.94
C ARG A 68 0.60 -46.73 -1.07
N SER A 69 1.80 -46.63 -1.66
CA SER A 69 2.47 -45.37 -1.93
C SER A 69 3.09 -45.34 -3.32
N GLY A 70 2.87 -44.26 -4.05
CA GLY A 70 3.42 -44.08 -5.40
C GLY A 70 4.72 -43.26 -5.41
N ASP A 71 4.85 -42.32 -4.50
CA ASP A 71 5.98 -41.37 -4.46
C ASP A 71 6.20 -40.90 -3.02
N ILE A 72 7.46 -40.73 -2.65
CA ILE A 72 7.88 -40.16 -1.35
C ILE A 72 7.70 -38.64 -1.31
N LYS A 73 7.55 -37.97 -2.46
CA LYS A 73 7.35 -36.52 -2.59
C LYS A 73 5.90 -36.11 -2.44
N SER A 74 4.99 -37.05 -2.21
CA SER A 74 3.57 -36.78 -2.00
C SER A 74 3.33 -35.83 -0.82
N PRO A 75 2.32 -34.95 -0.88
CA PRO A 75 2.01 -34.00 0.20
C PRO A 75 1.72 -34.63 1.57
N ILE A 76 1.29 -35.89 1.60
CA ILE A 76 1.03 -36.65 2.83
C ILE A 76 2.33 -37.14 3.53
N TRP A 77 3.45 -37.05 2.85
CA TRP A 77 4.73 -37.46 3.40
C TRP A 77 5.46 -36.30 4.04
N ARG A 78 6.19 -36.57 5.12
CA ARG A 78 7.12 -35.59 5.68
C ARG A 78 8.13 -35.18 4.63
N SER A 79 8.36 -33.89 4.49
CA SER A 79 9.21 -33.30 3.45
C SER A 79 8.70 -33.45 2.01
N GLY A 80 7.45 -33.88 1.82
CA GLY A 80 6.78 -33.86 0.53
C GLY A 80 6.40 -32.46 0.07
N GLY A 81 5.92 -32.34 -1.16
CA GLY A 81 5.46 -31.07 -1.73
C GLY A 81 4.14 -30.60 -1.15
N VAL A 82 3.85 -29.32 -1.27
CA VAL A 82 2.56 -28.74 -0.89
C VAL A 82 1.53 -29.02 -1.96
N THR A 83 0.31 -29.44 -1.58
CA THR A 83 -0.76 -29.82 -2.51
C THR A 83 -1.15 -28.67 -3.43
N PHE A 84 -1.43 -27.49 -2.86
CA PHE A 84 -1.71 -26.24 -3.58
C PHE A 84 -0.63 -25.22 -3.27
N ALA A 85 0.56 -25.45 -3.81
CA ALA A 85 1.72 -24.63 -3.54
C ALA A 85 1.50 -23.20 -4.04
N ALA A 86 1.69 -22.22 -3.15
CA ALA A 86 1.67 -20.82 -3.54
C ALA A 86 2.82 -20.53 -4.52
N LYS A 87 2.55 -19.77 -5.54
CA LYS A 87 3.53 -19.27 -6.51
C LYS A 87 3.61 -17.75 -6.45
N PRO A 88 4.74 -17.17 -6.84
CA PRO A 88 4.81 -15.72 -7.00
C PRO A 88 3.72 -15.24 -7.95
N GLN A 89 3.03 -14.19 -7.54
CA GLN A 89 1.95 -13.60 -8.35
C GLN A 89 1.92 -12.10 -8.20
N ASP A 90 1.53 -11.40 -9.24
CA ASP A 90 1.22 -9.99 -9.22
C ASP A 90 -0.18 -9.77 -8.61
N HIS A 91 -0.25 -8.92 -7.59
CA HIS A 91 -1.50 -8.54 -6.92
C HIS A 91 -2.05 -7.21 -7.42
N SER A 92 -1.40 -6.56 -8.39
CA SER A 92 -1.83 -5.26 -8.90
C SER A 92 -3.25 -5.33 -9.48
N GLN A 93 -4.02 -4.28 -9.24
CA GLN A 93 -5.37 -4.12 -9.76
C GLN A 93 -5.43 -2.88 -10.64
N LYS A 94 -5.94 -3.05 -11.85
CA LYS A 94 -6.11 -1.94 -12.79
C LYS A 94 -7.26 -1.04 -12.35
N VAL A 95 -6.97 0.25 -12.18
CA VAL A 95 -7.97 1.30 -11.96
C VAL A 95 -7.98 2.26 -13.15
N ASN A 96 -9.16 2.65 -13.63
CA ASN A 96 -9.28 3.61 -14.71
C ASN A 96 -8.79 4.99 -14.27
N LYS A 97 -8.05 5.70 -15.14
CA LYS A 97 -7.51 7.05 -14.83
C LYS A 97 -8.59 8.04 -14.39
N LYS A 98 -9.79 7.97 -14.97
CA LYS A 98 -10.93 8.84 -14.57
C LYS A 98 -11.42 8.52 -13.17
N MET A 99 -11.48 7.22 -12.79
CA MET A 99 -11.87 6.79 -11.44
C MET A 99 -10.85 7.24 -10.41
N TYR A 100 -9.56 7.03 -10.67
CA TYR A 100 -8.48 7.49 -9.80
C TYR A 100 -8.53 9.00 -9.55
N ARG A 101 -8.63 9.81 -10.62
CA ARG A 101 -8.76 11.27 -10.52
C ARG A 101 -10.02 11.68 -9.76
N GLY A 102 -11.15 10.97 -9.98
CA GLY A 102 -12.40 11.18 -9.26
C GLY A 102 -12.28 10.91 -7.77
N ALA A 103 -11.59 9.82 -7.38
CA ALA A 103 -11.34 9.48 -5.98
C ALA A 103 -10.46 10.54 -5.29
N ILE A 104 -9.35 10.97 -5.92
CA ILE A 104 -8.49 12.03 -5.34
C ILE A 104 -9.28 13.32 -5.11
N LYS A 105 -10.09 13.76 -6.08
CA LYS A 105 -10.93 14.94 -5.90
C LYS A 105 -11.93 14.78 -4.75
N SER A 106 -12.55 13.62 -4.62
CA SER A 106 -13.49 13.32 -3.53
C SER A 106 -12.79 13.30 -2.17
N ILE A 107 -11.58 12.74 -2.08
CA ILE A 107 -10.77 12.75 -0.85
C ILE A 107 -10.39 14.18 -0.46
N LEU A 108 -9.87 14.99 -1.39
CA LEU A 108 -9.47 16.36 -1.11
C LEU A 108 -10.67 17.20 -0.67
N SER A 109 -11.83 17.03 -1.30
CA SER A 109 -13.06 17.72 -0.93
C SER A 109 -13.50 17.38 0.50
N GLU A 110 -13.36 16.10 0.89
CA GLU A 110 -13.72 15.65 2.23
C GLU A 110 -12.73 16.16 3.29
N LEU A 111 -11.43 16.17 2.98
CA LEU A 111 -10.41 16.72 3.87
C LEU A 111 -10.64 18.23 4.15
N VAL A 112 -11.07 18.99 3.14
CA VAL A 112 -11.46 20.40 3.32
C VAL A 112 -12.70 20.51 4.19
N ARG A 113 -13.72 19.68 3.97
CA ARG A 113 -14.98 19.68 4.74
C ARG A 113 -14.78 19.32 6.20
N GLN A 114 -13.76 18.50 6.49
CA GLN A 114 -13.39 18.09 7.86
C GLN A 114 -12.32 19.00 8.50
N ASP A 115 -11.93 20.10 7.86
CA ASP A 115 -10.86 21.00 8.31
C ASP A 115 -9.50 20.29 8.56
N ARG A 116 -9.25 19.21 7.80
CA ARG A 116 -8.02 18.42 7.90
C ARG A 116 -6.97 18.78 6.86
N LEU A 117 -7.25 19.72 5.96
CA LEU A 117 -6.33 20.23 4.95
C LEU A 117 -5.82 21.60 5.37
N VAL A 118 -4.54 21.69 5.72
CA VAL A 118 -3.88 22.95 6.07
C VAL A 118 -3.00 23.38 4.90
N VAL A 119 -3.19 24.60 4.41
CA VAL A 119 -2.36 25.18 3.33
C VAL A 119 -1.42 26.21 3.95
N VAL A 120 -0.12 26.10 3.65
CA VAL A 120 0.93 26.98 4.16
C VAL A 120 1.67 27.61 2.98
N ASP A 121 1.89 28.91 2.99
CA ASP A 121 2.58 29.63 1.91
C ASP A 121 4.05 29.23 1.82
N LYS A 122 4.75 29.28 2.97
CA LYS A 122 6.16 28.93 3.06
C LYS A 122 6.42 27.94 4.18
N PHE A 123 6.98 26.81 3.83
CA PHE A 123 7.41 25.79 4.78
C PHE A 123 8.92 25.56 4.60
N GLU A 124 9.72 26.37 5.29
CA GLU A 124 11.17 26.30 5.26
C GLU A 124 11.70 25.81 6.60
N ILE A 125 12.77 25.04 6.58
CA ILE A 125 13.45 24.49 7.76
C ILE A 125 14.92 24.90 7.67
N ASP A 126 15.41 25.62 8.66
CA ASP A 126 16.77 26.17 8.67
C ASP A 126 17.87 25.10 8.70
N ALA A 127 17.58 23.95 9.29
CA ALA A 127 18.51 22.83 9.37
C ALA A 127 17.80 21.49 9.17
N PRO A 128 18.44 20.48 8.55
CA PRO A 128 17.85 19.15 8.29
C PRO A 128 17.86 18.32 9.60
N LYS A 129 17.15 18.79 10.62
CA LYS A 129 17.00 18.13 11.92
C LYS A 129 15.53 17.88 12.21
N THR A 130 15.17 16.64 12.53
CA THR A 130 13.81 16.25 12.90
C THR A 130 13.25 17.03 14.06
N LYS A 131 14.08 17.37 15.06
CA LYS A 131 13.68 18.21 16.21
C LYS A 131 13.10 19.56 15.79
N VAL A 132 13.72 20.22 14.79
CA VAL A 132 13.26 21.53 14.27
C VAL A 132 11.93 21.36 13.54
N LEU A 133 11.78 20.29 12.75
CA LEU A 133 10.52 19.97 12.07
C LEU A 133 9.39 19.73 13.08
N VAL A 134 9.61 18.88 14.09
CA VAL A 134 8.61 18.60 15.14
C VAL A 134 8.21 19.86 15.89
N GLN A 135 9.16 20.75 16.21
CA GLN A 135 8.86 22.00 16.86
C GLN A 135 7.96 22.89 15.98
N LYS A 136 8.27 23.01 14.69
CA LYS A 136 7.47 23.78 13.73
C LYS A 136 6.06 23.19 13.52
N LEU A 137 5.92 21.88 13.51
CA LEU A 137 4.61 21.23 13.46
C LEU A 137 3.78 21.48 14.72
N LYS A 138 4.42 21.49 15.90
CA LYS A 138 3.75 21.84 17.17
C LYS A 138 3.27 23.28 17.19
N GLU A 139 4.03 24.23 16.61
CA GLU A 139 3.62 25.62 16.46
C GLU A 139 2.36 25.76 15.58
N LEU A 140 2.19 24.86 14.60
CA LEU A 140 1.00 24.77 13.76
C LEU A 140 -0.12 23.92 14.38
N ALA A 141 0.05 23.42 15.61
CA ALA A 141 -0.87 22.49 16.29
C ALA A 141 -1.16 21.20 15.52
N LEU A 142 -0.16 20.68 14.80
CA LEU A 142 -0.25 19.47 13.99
C LEU A 142 0.58 18.35 14.62
N GLU A 143 -0.03 17.16 14.80
CA GLU A 143 0.64 16.00 15.42
C GLU A 143 0.97 14.91 14.40
N ASP A 144 0.00 14.46 13.61
CA ASP A 144 0.15 13.41 12.58
C ASP A 144 -0.24 13.96 11.22
N VAL A 145 0.75 14.26 10.37
CA VAL A 145 0.54 14.97 9.10
C VAL A 145 1.31 14.38 7.94
N LEU A 146 0.74 14.47 6.75
CA LEU A 146 1.41 14.26 5.47
C LEU A 146 1.78 15.63 4.87
N ILE A 147 3.07 15.91 4.76
CA ILE A 147 3.57 17.15 4.15
C ILE A 147 3.73 16.93 2.65
N ILE A 148 3.06 17.76 1.85
CA ILE A 148 3.16 17.74 0.38
C ILE A 148 3.81 19.03 -0.08
N THR A 149 4.94 18.94 -0.76
CA THR A 149 5.68 20.08 -1.29
C THR A 149 6.01 19.90 -2.76
N SER A 150 6.17 21.00 -3.49
CA SER A 150 6.63 20.99 -4.87
C SER A 150 8.16 20.96 -5.01
N ARG A 151 8.90 21.19 -3.91
CA ARG A 151 10.36 21.20 -3.86
C ARG A 151 10.84 20.32 -2.71
N GLU A 152 12.06 19.80 -2.81
CA GLU A 152 12.68 19.09 -1.70
C GLU A 152 12.95 20.06 -0.54
N ILE A 153 12.47 19.70 0.64
CA ILE A 153 12.76 20.41 1.88
C ILE A 153 13.97 19.72 2.50
N GLY A 154 15.16 20.04 2.01
CA GLY A 154 16.40 19.39 2.44
C GLY A 154 16.44 17.90 2.07
N ARG A 155 17.39 17.13 2.64
CA ARG A 155 17.53 15.68 2.46
C ARG A 155 16.57 14.83 3.30
N ALA A 156 15.72 15.44 4.10
CA ALA A 156 14.64 14.72 4.77
C ALA A 156 13.63 14.28 3.71
N SER A 157 13.55 12.99 3.48
CA SER A 157 12.64 12.46 2.46
C SER A 157 11.19 12.75 2.87
N CYS A 158 10.36 13.15 1.93
CA CYS A 158 8.91 13.31 2.11
C CYS A 158 8.17 11.98 2.43
N ARG A 159 8.85 10.99 2.97
CA ARG A 159 8.34 9.66 3.32
C ARG A 159 8.23 9.40 4.81
N GLU A 160 8.70 10.30 5.64
CA GLU A 160 8.56 10.13 7.09
C GLU A 160 7.17 10.58 7.51
N ARG A 161 6.34 9.61 7.91
CA ARG A 161 5.22 9.87 8.78
C ARG A 161 5.80 10.28 10.14
N VAL A 162 5.52 11.48 10.55
CA VAL A 162 5.82 11.95 11.92
C VAL A 162 4.65 11.58 12.80
#